data_69162cf7e9db2ec1af069fddcd0a0ed3
#
_entry.id   69162cf7e9db2ec1af069fddcd0a0ed3
#
_cell.length_a   1.000
_cell.length_b   1.000
_cell.length_c   1.000
_cell.angle_alpha   90.00
_cell.angle_beta   90.00
_cell.angle_gamma   90.00
#
_symmetry.space_group_name_H-M   'P 1'
#
loop_
_entity.id
_entity.type
_entity.pdbx_description
1 polymer ?
#
loop_
_entity_poly.entity_id
_entity_poly.type
_entity_poly.pdbx_seq_one_letter_code
_entity_poly.pdbx_strand_id
1 'polypeptide(L)'
;ITGIAGHKDFAIINVEKAMMNSEIGFGRRLLQALEEQDISFEHMPSGIDTMCVVVHESTLEGKKEKLVQRIHELCAPDTVEIHSGLALIATVGRGMVRSKGISARLFNALMKAGVNVRLIDQGSSELNIIVGVDNLDFEVATRAIYRAFVTKDNRW
;
A
#
# COMPACT_ATOMS: atom_id res chain seq x y z
N ILE A 1 18.59 0.91 9.76
CA ILE A 1 17.61 -0.05 9.26
C ILE A 1 17.89 -1.42 9.83
N THR A 2 16.85 -2.07 10.32
CA THR A 2 16.94 -3.41 10.91
C THR A 2 16.68 -4.51 9.87
N GLY A 3 15.79 -4.24 8.91
CA GLY A 3 15.45 -5.21 7.88
C GLY A 3 14.61 -4.65 6.75
N ILE A 4 14.54 -5.44 5.69
CA ILE A 4 13.69 -5.21 4.54
C ILE A 4 12.92 -6.51 4.34
N ALA A 5 11.60 -6.43 4.30
CA ALA A 5 10.72 -7.57 4.07
C ALA A 5 9.71 -7.22 2.97
N GLY A 6 9.35 -8.20 2.16
CA GLY A 6 8.38 -7.96 1.11
C GLY A 6 7.69 -9.22 0.64
N HIS A 7 6.53 -9.03 0.04
CA HIS A 7 5.74 -10.07 -0.60
C HIS A 7 5.11 -9.56 -1.88
N LYS A 8 4.91 -10.45 -2.83
CA LYS A 8 4.15 -10.23 -4.06
C LYS A 8 2.67 -10.59 -3.86
N ASP A 9 1.89 -10.38 -4.90
CA ASP A 9 0.54 -10.90 -5.07
C ASP A 9 -0.48 -10.28 -4.13
N PHE A 10 -0.43 -8.96 -4.05
CA PHE A 10 -1.50 -8.15 -3.46
C PHE A 10 -2.37 -7.52 -4.54
N ALA A 11 -3.58 -7.15 -4.15
CA ALA A 11 -4.49 -6.34 -4.95
C ALA A 11 -4.85 -5.06 -4.20
N ILE A 12 -5.11 -4.00 -4.95
CA ILE A 12 -5.63 -2.74 -4.44
C ILE A 12 -7.08 -2.61 -4.87
N ILE A 13 -7.96 -2.42 -3.90
CA ILE A 13 -9.35 -2.02 -4.12
C ILE A 13 -9.37 -0.51 -3.98
N ASN A 14 -9.54 0.19 -5.10
CA ASN A 14 -9.58 1.65 -5.13
C ASN A 14 -11.03 2.14 -5.20
N VAL A 15 -11.46 2.87 -4.19
CA VAL A 15 -12.81 3.43 -4.08
C VAL A 15 -12.71 4.95 -4.14
N GLU A 16 -13.40 5.54 -5.10
CA GLU A 16 -13.45 6.99 -5.29
C GLU A 16 -14.85 7.53 -5.03
N LYS A 17 -14.94 8.59 -4.28
CA LYS A 17 -16.17 9.34 -4.05
C LYS A 17 -15.85 10.79 -3.72
N ALA A 18 -16.44 11.71 -4.48
CA ALA A 18 -16.27 13.14 -4.21
C ALA A 18 -16.66 13.46 -2.76
N MET A 19 -15.77 14.17 -2.07
CA MET A 19 -15.94 14.58 -0.65
C MET A 19 -16.13 13.41 0.32
N MET A 20 -15.54 12.27 0.04
CA MET A 20 -15.62 11.06 0.87
C MET A 20 -15.20 11.31 2.32
N ASN A 21 -14.20 12.17 2.54
CA ASN A 21 -13.67 12.49 3.87
C ASN A 21 -14.67 13.22 4.79
N SER A 22 -15.72 13.84 4.22
CA SER A 22 -16.79 14.47 4.99
C SER A 22 -17.93 13.50 5.34
N GLU A 23 -17.93 12.30 4.78
CA GLU A 23 -18.98 11.31 4.99
C GLU A 23 -18.65 10.41 6.18
N ILE A 24 -19.34 10.66 7.30
CA ILE A 24 -19.14 9.90 8.54
C ILE A 24 -19.48 8.42 8.31
N GLY A 25 -18.58 7.53 8.74
CA GLY A 25 -18.77 6.09 8.65
C GLY A 25 -18.45 5.47 7.28
N PHE A 26 -17.93 6.22 6.32
CA PHE A 26 -17.57 5.67 5.01
C PHE A 26 -16.58 4.49 5.12
N GLY A 27 -15.51 4.67 5.87
CA GLY A 27 -14.51 3.60 6.08
C GLY A 27 -15.11 2.37 6.73
N ARG A 28 -16.01 2.53 7.71
CA ARG A 28 -16.69 1.42 8.35
C ARG A 28 -17.55 0.64 7.35
N ARG A 29 -18.30 1.33 6.51
CA ARG A 29 -19.14 0.65 5.50
C ARG A 29 -18.32 -0.06 4.44
N LEU A 30 -17.19 0.52 4.03
CA LEU A 30 -16.25 -0.14 3.12
C LEU A 30 -15.69 -1.42 3.73
N LEU A 31 -15.22 -1.36 4.98
CA LEU A 31 -14.72 -2.53 5.69
C LEU A 31 -15.81 -3.57 5.97
N GLN A 32 -17.06 -3.15 6.16
CA GLN A 32 -18.19 -4.07 6.27
C GLN A 32 -18.34 -4.93 5.00
N ALA A 33 -18.19 -4.35 3.83
CA ALA A 33 -18.25 -5.10 2.57
C ALA A 33 -17.18 -6.19 2.49
N LEU A 34 -15.98 -5.93 3.02
CA LEU A 34 -14.92 -6.93 3.10
C LEU A 34 -15.22 -7.99 4.17
N GLU A 35 -15.64 -7.56 5.36
CA GLU A 35 -15.97 -8.46 6.48
C GLU A 35 -17.04 -9.48 6.11
N GLU A 36 -18.10 -9.07 5.43
CA GLU A 36 -19.18 -9.95 4.97
C GLU A 36 -18.72 -11.06 4.04
N GLN A 37 -17.54 -10.94 3.45
CA GLN A 37 -16.95 -11.93 2.56
C GLN A 37 -15.67 -12.57 3.12
N ASP A 38 -15.41 -12.41 4.40
CA ASP A 38 -14.24 -12.96 5.09
C ASP A 38 -12.92 -12.51 4.45
N ILE A 39 -12.83 -11.24 4.05
CA ILE A 39 -11.63 -10.65 3.48
C ILE A 39 -10.96 -9.75 4.52
N SER A 40 -9.75 -10.13 4.96
CA SER A 40 -8.89 -9.27 5.76
C SER A 40 -8.09 -8.31 4.88
N PHE A 41 -7.70 -7.17 5.44
CA PHE A 41 -6.87 -6.20 4.74
C PHE A 41 -5.51 -6.01 5.41
N GLU A 42 -4.52 -5.58 4.62
CA GLU A 42 -3.17 -5.28 5.09
C GLU A 42 -2.97 -3.79 5.36
N HIS A 43 -3.41 -2.95 4.42
CA HIS A 43 -3.28 -1.50 4.47
C HIS A 43 -4.53 -0.82 3.93
N MET A 44 -4.79 0.38 4.42
CA MET A 44 -5.95 1.16 4.00
C MET A 44 -5.59 2.65 3.85
N PRO A 45 -4.76 3.00 2.86
CA PRO A 45 -4.44 4.40 2.58
C PRO A 45 -5.69 5.16 2.16
N SER A 46 -5.88 6.34 2.73
CA SER A 46 -7.05 7.17 2.45
C SER A 46 -6.65 8.61 2.16
N GLY A 47 -7.36 9.21 1.21
CA GLY A 47 -7.27 10.60 0.83
C GLY A 47 -8.57 11.35 1.08
N ILE A 48 -8.73 12.50 0.41
CA ILE A 48 -9.94 13.31 0.48
C ILE A 48 -11.10 12.63 -0.25
N ASP A 49 -10.85 12.19 -1.47
CA ASP A 49 -11.84 11.61 -2.39
C ASP A 49 -11.59 10.13 -2.69
N THR A 50 -10.58 9.53 -2.08
CA THR A 50 -10.18 8.13 -2.36
C THR A 50 -9.91 7.36 -1.10
N MET A 51 -10.24 6.09 -1.12
CA MET A 51 -9.87 5.13 -0.11
C MET A 51 -9.43 3.84 -0.78
N CYS A 52 -8.21 3.41 -0.49
CA CYS A 52 -7.66 2.18 -1.03
C CYS A 52 -7.64 1.12 0.06
N VAL A 53 -7.95 -0.11 -0.31
CA VAL A 53 -7.78 -1.26 0.59
C VAL A 53 -6.86 -2.25 -0.09
N VAL A 54 -5.75 -2.58 0.57
CA VAL A 54 -4.78 -3.55 0.08
C VAL A 54 -5.05 -4.88 0.74
N VAL A 55 -5.23 -5.91 -0.09
CA VAL A 55 -5.54 -7.27 0.35
C VAL A 55 -4.64 -8.27 -0.38
N HIS A 56 -4.47 -9.46 0.18
CA HIS A 56 -3.88 -10.56 -0.58
C HIS A 56 -4.77 -10.92 -1.77
N GLU A 57 -4.18 -11.04 -2.93
CA GLU A 57 -4.90 -11.33 -4.19
C GLU A 57 -5.70 -12.63 -4.10
N SER A 58 -5.16 -13.64 -3.41
CA SER A 58 -5.82 -14.92 -3.19
C SER A 58 -7.15 -14.81 -2.42
N THR A 59 -7.30 -13.80 -1.56
CA THR A 59 -8.55 -13.60 -0.80
C THR A 59 -9.71 -13.12 -1.65
N LEU A 60 -9.42 -12.60 -2.85
CA LEU A 60 -10.43 -12.11 -3.79
C LEU A 60 -10.93 -13.18 -4.76
N GLU A 61 -10.36 -14.37 -4.73
CA GLU A 61 -10.68 -15.44 -5.67
C GLU A 61 -12.16 -15.84 -5.59
N GLY A 62 -12.88 -15.67 -6.70
CA GLY A 62 -14.32 -15.92 -6.75
C GLY A 62 -15.21 -14.91 -6.01
N LYS A 63 -14.63 -13.81 -5.49
CA LYS A 63 -15.36 -12.83 -4.65
C LYS A 63 -15.42 -11.42 -5.23
N LYS A 64 -14.66 -11.12 -6.30
CA LYS A 64 -14.51 -9.75 -6.83
C LYS A 64 -15.84 -9.09 -7.18
N GLU A 65 -16.67 -9.75 -7.96
CA GLU A 65 -17.95 -9.19 -8.42
C GLU A 65 -18.90 -8.88 -7.28
N LYS A 66 -19.03 -9.82 -6.35
CA LYS A 66 -19.90 -9.66 -5.18
C LYS A 66 -19.39 -8.56 -4.24
N LEU A 67 -18.06 -8.47 -4.08
CA LEU A 67 -17.44 -7.41 -3.29
C LEU A 67 -17.71 -6.02 -3.88
N VAL A 68 -17.49 -5.85 -5.18
CA VAL A 68 -17.74 -4.58 -5.88
C VAL A 68 -19.21 -4.20 -5.77
N GLN A 69 -20.12 -5.14 -6.00
CA GLN A 69 -21.55 -4.90 -5.85
C GLN A 69 -21.90 -4.43 -4.43
N ARG A 70 -21.35 -5.09 -3.41
CA ARG A 70 -21.64 -4.75 -2.02
C ARG A 70 -21.06 -3.38 -1.62
N ILE A 71 -19.90 -3.04 -2.14
CA ILE A 71 -19.32 -1.69 -1.96
C ILE A 71 -20.25 -0.63 -2.56
N HIS A 72 -20.78 -0.86 -3.75
CA HIS A 72 -21.75 0.06 -4.37
C HIS A 72 -23.02 0.21 -3.54
N GLU A 73 -23.55 -0.87 -2.97
CA GLU A 73 -24.73 -0.84 -2.13
C GLU A 73 -24.52 -0.09 -0.82
N LEU A 74 -23.38 -0.29 -0.16
CA LEU A 74 -23.08 0.29 1.15
C LEU A 74 -22.50 1.71 1.09
N CYS A 75 -21.70 2.00 0.10
CA CYS A 75 -20.91 3.23 0.03
C CYS A 75 -21.40 4.22 -1.03
N ALA A 76 -22.15 3.77 -2.05
CA ALA A 76 -22.55 4.56 -3.21
C ALA A 76 -21.38 5.36 -3.79
N PRO A 77 -20.25 4.72 -4.14
CA PRO A 77 -19.07 5.40 -4.67
C PRO A 77 -19.28 5.89 -6.10
N ASP A 78 -18.44 6.82 -6.53
CA ASP A 78 -18.39 7.24 -7.94
C ASP A 78 -17.74 6.13 -8.80
N THR A 79 -16.64 5.53 -8.33
CA THR A 79 -15.97 4.42 -8.98
C THR A 79 -15.42 3.42 -7.97
N VAL A 80 -15.35 2.15 -8.39
CA VAL A 80 -14.63 1.08 -7.69
C VAL A 80 -13.79 0.34 -8.72
N GLU A 81 -12.48 0.26 -8.49
CA GLU A 81 -11.56 -0.49 -9.35
C GLU A 81 -10.71 -1.43 -8.49
N ILE A 82 -10.42 -2.61 -9.03
CA ILE A 82 -9.53 -3.59 -8.40
C ILE A 82 -8.33 -3.79 -9.32
N HIS A 83 -7.13 -3.51 -8.78
CA HIS A 83 -5.86 -3.68 -9.49
C HIS A 83 -5.04 -4.77 -8.82
N SER A 84 -4.72 -5.82 -9.56
CA SER A 84 -3.89 -6.94 -9.13
C SER A 84 -2.40 -6.70 -9.44
N GLY A 85 -1.55 -7.63 -9.02
CA GLY A 85 -0.13 -7.61 -9.37
C GLY A 85 0.70 -6.59 -8.61
N LEU A 86 0.32 -6.28 -7.38
CA LEU A 86 1.05 -5.40 -6.48
C LEU A 86 1.97 -6.19 -5.56
N ALA A 87 3.21 -5.72 -5.40
CA ALA A 87 4.13 -6.17 -4.37
C ALA A 87 4.27 -5.11 -3.29
N LEU A 88 4.37 -5.51 -2.03
CA LEU A 88 4.63 -4.63 -0.91
C LEU A 88 6.02 -4.87 -0.36
N ILE A 89 6.76 -3.80 -0.10
CA ILE A 89 8.10 -3.85 0.49
C ILE A 89 8.12 -2.95 1.71
N ALA A 90 8.38 -3.54 2.88
CA ALA A 90 8.54 -2.83 4.14
C ALA A 90 10.01 -2.63 4.47
N THR A 91 10.41 -1.39 4.66
CA THR A 91 11.72 -1.03 5.20
C THR A 91 11.55 -0.70 6.68
N VAL A 92 12.19 -1.47 7.55
CA VAL A 92 11.94 -1.46 8.99
C VAL A 92 13.20 -1.11 9.76
N GLY A 93 13.07 -0.30 10.80
CA GLY A 93 14.20 -0.04 11.70
C GLY A 93 13.88 0.94 12.81
N ARG A 94 14.27 0.59 14.06
CA ARG A 94 14.14 1.48 15.22
C ARG A 94 14.92 2.78 15.06
N GLY A 95 16.06 2.73 14.35
CA GLY A 95 16.88 3.90 14.05
C GLY A 95 16.25 4.85 13.01
N MET A 96 15.11 4.51 12.44
CA MET A 96 14.35 5.38 11.54
C MET A 96 13.56 6.46 12.28
N VAL A 97 13.18 6.17 13.53
CA VAL A 97 12.38 7.09 14.35
C VAL A 97 13.13 8.41 14.52
N ARG A 98 12.48 9.51 14.12
CA ARG A 98 13.02 10.87 14.14
C ARG A 98 14.32 11.07 13.31
N SER A 99 14.67 10.13 12.45
CA SER A 99 15.83 10.26 11.56
C SER A 99 15.44 11.01 10.29
N LYS A 100 16.08 12.16 10.08
CA LYS A 100 15.85 12.96 8.89
C LYS A 100 16.44 12.29 7.64
N GLY A 101 15.73 12.38 6.52
CA GLY A 101 16.24 11.95 5.22
C GLY A 101 16.05 10.48 4.87
N ILE A 102 15.49 9.65 5.76
CA ILE A 102 15.25 8.22 5.47
C ILE A 102 14.32 8.04 4.27
N SER A 103 13.19 8.74 4.24
CA SER A 103 12.25 8.68 3.11
C SER A 103 12.89 9.14 1.80
N ALA A 104 13.65 10.25 1.85
CA ALA A 104 14.34 10.76 0.67
C ALA A 104 15.34 9.72 0.12
N ARG A 105 16.07 9.06 0.98
CA ARG A 105 17.03 8.01 0.60
C ARG A 105 16.34 6.82 -0.04
N LEU A 106 15.23 6.38 0.53
CA LEU A 106 14.42 5.28 0.02
C LEU A 106 13.90 5.58 -1.39
N PHE A 107 13.21 6.70 -1.55
CA PHE A 107 12.61 7.05 -2.84
C PHE A 107 13.63 7.42 -3.91
N ASN A 108 14.77 8.01 -3.53
CA ASN A 108 15.88 8.23 -4.45
C ASN A 108 16.46 6.90 -4.98
N ALA A 109 16.56 5.87 -4.13
CA ALA A 109 17.01 4.56 -4.55
C ALA A 109 16.05 3.92 -5.57
N LEU A 110 14.73 4.01 -5.32
CA LEU A 110 13.71 3.50 -6.23
C LEU A 110 13.70 4.27 -7.56
N MET A 111 13.81 5.59 -7.50
CA MET A 111 13.90 6.44 -8.70
C MET A 111 15.10 6.04 -9.57
N LYS A 112 16.29 5.90 -8.97
CA LYS A 112 17.51 5.50 -9.69
C LYS A 112 17.42 4.10 -10.30
N ALA A 113 16.62 3.23 -9.69
CA ALA A 113 16.36 1.88 -10.20
C ALA A 113 15.26 1.82 -11.28
N GLY A 114 14.64 2.95 -11.59
CA GLY A 114 13.56 3.02 -12.57
C GLY A 114 12.26 2.39 -12.12
N VAL A 115 12.04 2.31 -10.79
CA VAL A 115 10.85 1.67 -10.20
C VAL A 115 9.77 2.71 -9.96
N ASN A 116 8.57 2.44 -10.46
CA ASN A 116 7.38 3.23 -10.17
C ASN A 116 6.78 2.83 -8.81
N VAL A 117 6.52 3.81 -7.95
CA VAL A 117 5.86 3.61 -6.66
C VAL A 117 4.36 3.83 -6.82
N ARG A 118 3.59 2.80 -6.52
CA ARG A 118 2.12 2.81 -6.66
C ARG A 118 1.40 3.09 -5.34
N LEU A 119 2.05 2.84 -4.21
CA LEU A 119 1.48 3.00 -2.89
C LEU A 119 2.59 3.35 -1.89
N ILE A 120 2.27 4.22 -0.95
CA ILE A 120 3.16 4.60 0.17
C ILE A 120 2.34 4.57 1.44
N ASP A 121 2.85 3.89 2.46
CA ASP A 121 2.25 3.87 3.79
C ASP A 121 3.34 4.01 4.85
N GLN A 122 3.16 4.97 5.75
CA GLN A 122 4.02 5.18 6.91
C GLN A 122 3.19 5.69 8.08
N GLY A 123 3.09 4.88 9.13
CA GLY A 123 2.38 5.27 10.35
C GLY A 123 3.17 6.25 11.22
N SER A 124 2.52 6.84 12.20
CA SER A 124 3.10 7.81 13.13
C SER A 124 4.20 7.22 14.04
N SER A 125 4.33 5.91 14.10
CA SER A 125 5.43 5.24 14.82
C SER A 125 6.78 5.44 14.17
N GLU A 126 6.81 5.78 12.87
CA GLU A 126 8.03 5.93 12.05
C GLU A 126 8.95 4.70 12.04
N LEU A 127 8.45 3.55 12.48
CA LEU A 127 9.23 2.31 12.55
C LEU A 127 9.42 1.64 11.20
N ASN A 128 8.55 1.93 10.24
CA ASN A 128 8.62 1.38 8.90
C ASN A 128 8.11 2.36 7.84
N ILE A 129 8.56 2.13 6.62
CA ILE A 129 7.98 2.71 5.40
C ILE A 129 7.63 1.55 4.50
N ILE A 130 6.38 1.49 4.06
CA ILE A 130 5.89 0.47 3.15
C ILE A 130 5.66 1.11 1.79
N VAL A 131 6.23 0.52 0.75
CA VAL A 131 6.00 0.92 -0.63
C VAL A 131 5.36 -0.20 -1.42
N GLY A 132 4.39 0.14 -2.24
CA GLY A 132 3.79 -0.76 -3.22
C GLY A 132 4.38 -0.51 -4.60
N VAL A 133 4.80 -1.56 -5.27
CA VAL A 133 5.36 -1.55 -6.62
C VAL A 133 4.72 -2.67 -7.44
N ASP A 134 4.89 -2.65 -8.75
CA ASP A 134 4.43 -3.77 -9.57
C ASP A 134 5.18 -5.06 -9.20
N ASN A 135 4.50 -6.21 -9.27
CA ASN A 135 5.13 -7.52 -9.00
C ASN A 135 6.43 -7.72 -9.79
N LEU A 136 6.47 -7.25 -11.05
CA LEU A 136 7.64 -7.35 -11.92
C LEU A 136 8.85 -6.59 -11.39
N ASP A 137 8.63 -5.54 -10.60
CA ASP A 137 9.68 -4.69 -10.06
C ASP A 137 10.13 -5.09 -8.65
N PHE A 138 9.50 -6.10 -8.05
CA PHE A 138 9.73 -6.50 -6.67
C PHE A 138 11.21 -6.75 -6.33
N GLU A 139 11.90 -7.53 -7.15
CA GLU A 139 13.30 -7.88 -6.90
C GLU A 139 14.24 -6.70 -7.11
N VAL A 140 14.01 -5.94 -8.18
CA VAL A 140 14.81 -4.73 -8.49
C VAL A 140 14.64 -3.69 -7.39
N ALA A 141 13.41 -3.45 -6.95
CA ALA A 141 13.10 -2.50 -5.88
C ALA A 141 13.72 -2.93 -4.55
N THR A 142 13.53 -4.19 -4.16
CA THR A 142 14.11 -4.74 -2.92
C THR A 142 15.62 -4.61 -2.89
N ARG A 143 16.28 -4.94 -4.01
CA ARG A 143 17.74 -4.83 -4.13
C ARG A 143 18.22 -3.38 -4.08
N ALA A 144 17.50 -2.46 -4.70
CA ALA A 144 17.82 -1.05 -4.68
C ALA A 144 17.75 -0.48 -3.25
N ILE A 145 16.69 -0.80 -2.52
CA ILE A 145 16.53 -0.40 -1.12
C ILE A 145 17.63 -0.99 -0.25
N TYR A 146 17.90 -2.28 -0.40
CA TYR A 146 18.97 -2.96 0.34
C TYR A 146 20.31 -2.25 0.16
N ARG A 147 20.71 -1.99 -1.09
CA ARG A 147 21.96 -1.29 -1.39
C ARG A 147 22.02 0.11 -0.80
N ALA A 148 20.91 0.83 -0.81
CA ALA A 148 20.85 2.18 -0.26
C ALA A 148 21.09 2.24 1.25
N PHE A 149 20.70 1.19 1.99
CA PHE A 149 20.74 1.22 3.44
C PHE A 149 21.78 0.30 4.09
N VAL A 150 22.18 -0.76 3.41
CA VAL A 150 23.10 -1.78 3.98
C VAL A 150 24.52 -1.61 3.45
N THR A 151 24.71 -1.20 2.20
CA THR A 151 26.05 -0.93 1.68
C THR A 151 26.51 0.45 2.15
N LYS A 152 27.73 0.48 2.75
CA LYS A 152 28.37 1.70 3.26
C LYS A 152 28.89 2.62 2.16
N ASP A 153 28.07 3.01 1.19
CA ASP A 153 28.44 4.10 0.28
C ASP A 153 27.73 5.38 0.74
N ASN A 154 28.38 6.00 1.74
CA ASN A 154 28.05 7.33 2.26
C ASN A 154 28.57 8.39 1.27
N ARG A 155 27.96 8.55 0.12
CA ARG A 155 28.13 9.78 -0.69
C ARG A 155 26.75 10.26 -1.15
N TRP A 156 26.37 11.36 -0.51
CA TRP A 156 25.26 12.23 -0.91
C TRP A 156 25.62 13.07 -2.11
#